data_cc617604070ffa58845dd99c9ea826fb
#
_entry.id   cc617604070ffa58845dd99c9ea826fb
#
_cell.length_a   1.000
_cell.length_b   1.000
_cell.length_c   1.000
_cell.angle_alpha   90.00
_cell.angle_beta   90.00
_cell.angle_gamma   90.00
#
_symmetry.space_group_name_H-M   'P 1'
#
loop_
_entity.id
_entity.type
_entity.pdbx_description
1 polymer ?
#
loop_
_entity_poly.entity_id
_entity_poly.type
_entity_poly.pdbx_seq_one_letter_code
_entity_poly.pdbx_strand_id
1 'polypeptide(L)'
;MSVTADQVHGVVQALTQSSDTLFLLLGAIMVFLMHAGFAFLEVGTVRQKNQVNALVKIIADFGISAIAYFFIGYWVAYGGTFFSDAQTLSQDNGYELVKFFFLLTFAAAIPAIVSGGIAERARFYPILIATFFTVGIVYPLFEGIIWNGNFGVQAWFESTFGYGFHDFAGSVVVHGVGGWIALVAVTFLGMRRGRIRAGKHTNFAPSNIPFLALGAWILCVGWFGFNVMSAQTLSGISGLVAMNSLMAMVGGIVASLLAGKNDPGFIHNGPLAGLVAVCAGSDLMHPLGALVTGAVAGVLFVYLFTYLQNRTKIDDVLGVWPLHGVCGAWGGIAAGVFGQSGFGGMGGVSFAVQVLGTFLGISIAVLGALVVYGAINALTGLRLSEEDEFNGADLAIHRISSTNED
;
A
#
# COMPACT_ATOMS: atom_id res chain seq x y z
N MET A 1 -20.62 -49.56 7.08
CA MET A 1 -19.57 -49.08 7.99
C MET A 1 -20.06 -47.76 8.59
N SER A 2 -20.19 -47.69 9.90
CA SER A 2 -20.57 -46.44 10.57
C SER A 2 -19.34 -45.51 10.60
N VAL A 3 -19.49 -44.31 10.05
CA VAL A 3 -18.44 -43.28 10.12
C VAL A 3 -18.31 -42.85 11.59
N THR A 4 -17.10 -42.89 12.13
CA THR A 4 -16.86 -42.49 13.52
C THR A 4 -16.77 -40.94 13.65
N ALA A 5 -17.04 -40.41 14.85
CA ALA A 5 -16.95 -38.98 15.11
C ALA A 5 -15.53 -38.42 14.80
N ASP A 6 -14.49 -39.19 15.10
CA ASP A 6 -13.09 -38.83 14.82
C ASP A 6 -12.80 -38.75 13.30
N GLN A 7 -13.39 -39.65 12.51
CA GLN A 7 -13.25 -39.57 11.06
C GLN A 7 -13.94 -38.36 10.49
N VAL A 8 -15.13 -38.00 10.99
CA VAL A 8 -15.84 -36.77 10.60
C VAL A 8 -15.03 -35.56 10.98
N HIS A 9 -14.50 -35.50 12.21
CA HIS A 9 -13.70 -34.38 12.69
C HIS A 9 -12.43 -34.19 11.84
N GLY A 10 -11.71 -35.27 11.52
CA GLY A 10 -10.53 -35.21 10.66
C GLY A 10 -10.83 -34.68 9.25
N VAL A 11 -11.95 -35.14 8.65
CA VAL A 11 -12.37 -34.61 7.32
C VAL A 11 -12.73 -33.14 7.38
N VAL A 12 -13.48 -32.69 8.38
CA VAL A 12 -13.86 -31.28 8.56
C VAL A 12 -12.62 -30.43 8.73
N GLN A 13 -11.68 -30.83 9.56
CA GLN A 13 -10.43 -30.11 9.78
C GLN A 13 -9.61 -29.98 8.48
N ALA A 14 -9.44 -31.06 7.73
CA ALA A 14 -8.72 -31.03 6.45
C ALA A 14 -9.40 -30.14 5.40
N LEU A 15 -10.73 -30.16 5.31
CA LEU A 15 -11.49 -29.29 4.42
C LEU A 15 -11.37 -27.81 4.81
N THR A 16 -11.47 -27.49 6.09
CA THR A 16 -11.31 -26.12 6.60
C THR A 16 -9.93 -25.60 6.26
N GLN A 17 -8.88 -26.33 6.58
CA GLN A 17 -7.50 -25.93 6.30
C GLN A 17 -7.22 -25.76 4.80
N SER A 18 -7.73 -26.68 3.97
CA SER A 18 -7.58 -26.57 2.51
C SER A 18 -8.33 -25.35 1.96
N SER A 19 -9.52 -25.05 2.50
CA SER A 19 -10.33 -23.92 2.09
C SER A 19 -9.67 -22.59 2.50
N ASP A 20 -9.11 -22.50 3.71
CA ASP A 20 -8.40 -21.33 4.19
C ASP A 20 -7.13 -21.06 3.38
N THR A 21 -6.36 -22.13 3.06
CA THR A 21 -5.19 -22.04 2.19
C THR A 21 -5.54 -21.51 0.80
N LEU A 22 -6.60 -22.06 0.18
CA LEU A 22 -7.09 -21.60 -1.14
C LEU A 22 -7.58 -20.15 -1.08
N PHE A 23 -8.33 -19.78 -0.03
CA PHE A 23 -8.82 -18.43 0.18
C PHE A 23 -7.66 -17.43 0.24
N LEU A 24 -6.63 -17.72 1.02
CA LEU A 24 -5.46 -16.87 1.16
C LEU A 24 -4.62 -16.81 -0.13
N LEU A 25 -4.51 -17.93 -0.87
CA LEU A 25 -3.84 -17.97 -2.17
C LEU A 25 -4.53 -17.07 -3.20
N LEU A 26 -5.85 -17.10 -3.27
CA LEU A 26 -6.61 -16.20 -4.14
C LEU A 26 -6.35 -14.73 -3.74
N GLY A 27 -6.29 -14.43 -2.45
CA GLY A 27 -5.90 -13.11 -1.95
C GLY A 27 -4.51 -12.70 -2.43
N ALA A 28 -3.52 -13.57 -2.26
CA ALA A 28 -2.16 -13.33 -2.71
C ALA A 28 -2.08 -13.03 -4.22
N ILE A 29 -2.79 -13.81 -5.05
CA ILE A 29 -2.87 -13.61 -6.50
C ILE A 29 -3.54 -12.26 -6.84
N MET A 30 -4.64 -11.91 -6.17
CA MET A 30 -5.34 -10.64 -6.40
C MET A 30 -4.48 -9.44 -6.01
N VAL A 31 -3.77 -9.50 -4.88
CA VAL A 31 -2.86 -8.41 -4.46
C VAL A 31 -1.61 -8.38 -5.35
N PHE A 32 -1.10 -9.52 -5.79
CA PHE A 32 -0.04 -9.55 -6.80
C PHE A 32 -0.46 -8.83 -8.10
N LEU A 33 -1.70 -9.04 -8.55
CA LEU A 33 -2.25 -8.34 -9.72
C LEU A 33 -2.30 -6.81 -9.52
N MET A 34 -2.40 -6.31 -8.28
CA MET A 34 -2.34 -4.87 -8.01
C MET A 34 -1.02 -4.24 -8.46
N HIS A 35 0.09 -4.99 -8.54
CA HIS A 35 1.35 -4.46 -9.08
C HIS A 35 1.23 -4.07 -10.56
N ALA A 36 0.46 -4.83 -11.35
CA ALA A 36 0.11 -4.41 -12.71
C ALA A 36 -0.76 -3.14 -12.68
N GLY A 37 -1.70 -3.04 -11.72
CA GLY A 37 -2.49 -1.84 -11.50
C GLY A 37 -1.64 -0.61 -11.20
N PHE A 38 -0.66 -0.71 -10.29
CA PHE A 38 0.31 0.38 -10.02
C PHE A 38 1.11 0.75 -11.27
N ALA A 39 1.59 -0.25 -12.03
CA ALA A 39 2.34 -0.01 -13.25
C ALA A 39 1.53 0.78 -14.28
N PHE A 40 0.27 0.39 -14.56
CA PHE A 40 -0.58 1.10 -15.52
C PHE A 40 -1.05 2.46 -15.02
N LEU A 41 -1.33 2.61 -13.72
CA LEU A 41 -1.64 3.91 -13.12
C LEU A 41 -0.46 4.88 -13.26
N GLU A 42 0.77 4.43 -12.99
CA GLU A 42 1.99 5.22 -13.14
C GLU A 42 2.25 5.56 -14.62
N VAL A 43 2.20 4.58 -15.52
CA VAL A 43 2.37 4.78 -16.98
C VAL A 43 1.39 5.80 -17.53
N GLY A 44 0.11 5.74 -17.11
CA GLY A 44 -0.90 6.68 -17.54
C GLY A 44 -0.65 8.11 -17.04
N THR A 45 0.05 8.26 -15.92
CA THR A 45 0.28 9.55 -15.27
C THR A 45 1.59 10.22 -15.71
N VAL A 46 2.71 9.49 -15.79
CA VAL A 46 4.02 10.05 -16.14
C VAL A 46 4.06 10.57 -17.57
N ARG A 47 4.98 11.50 -17.85
CA ARG A 47 5.23 11.95 -19.23
C ARG A 47 5.70 10.78 -20.11
N GLN A 48 5.31 10.75 -21.36
CA GLN A 48 5.52 9.65 -22.32
C GLN A 48 6.97 9.13 -22.35
N LYS A 49 7.96 10.01 -22.26
CA LYS A 49 9.41 9.68 -22.22
C LYS A 49 9.87 8.94 -20.96
N ASN A 50 8.97 8.56 -20.04
CA ASN A 50 9.25 7.87 -18.79
C ASN A 50 8.35 6.63 -18.59
N GLN A 51 7.60 6.22 -19.62
CA GLN A 51 6.62 5.13 -19.50
C GLN A 51 7.28 3.75 -19.40
N VAL A 52 8.35 3.50 -20.17
CA VAL A 52 9.12 2.25 -20.07
C VAL A 52 9.72 2.10 -18.67
N ASN A 53 10.32 3.18 -18.16
CA ASN A 53 10.90 3.17 -16.82
C ASN A 53 9.86 2.89 -15.73
N ALA A 54 8.63 3.43 -15.87
CA ALA A 54 7.54 3.15 -14.94
C ALA A 54 7.21 1.64 -14.90
N LEU A 55 7.06 1.01 -16.05
CA LEU A 55 6.78 -0.43 -16.16
C LEU A 55 7.91 -1.29 -15.58
N VAL A 56 9.15 -1.04 -16.02
CA VAL A 56 10.31 -1.83 -15.61
C VAL A 56 10.60 -1.66 -14.12
N LYS A 57 10.42 -0.46 -13.58
CA LYS A 57 10.66 -0.18 -12.17
C LYS A 57 9.71 -0.97 -11.27
N ILE A 58 8.41 -1.01 -11.54
CA ILE A 58 7.43 -1.73 -10.71
C ILE A 58 7.75 -3.24 -10.64
N ILE A 59 8.09 -3.86 -11.78
CA ILE A 59 8.41 -5.29 -11.75
C ILE A 59 9.77 -5.58 -11.10
N ALA A 60 10.74 -4.68 -11.27
CA ALA A 60 12.03 -4.79 -10.61
C ALA A 60 11.91 -4.60 -9.09
N ASP A 61 11.12 -3.63 -8.65
CA ASP A 61 10.81 -3.41 -7.24
C ASP A 61 10.13 -4.64 -6.61
N PHE A 62 9.19 -5.28 -7.32
CA PHE A 62 8.59 -6.53 -6.86
C PHE A 62 9.64 -7.65 -6.67
N GLY A 63 10.54 -7.83 -7.66
CA GLY A 63 11.60 -8.85 -7.56
C GLY A 63 12.55 -8.60 -6.39
N ILE A 64 13.00 -7.35 -6.20
CA ILE A 64 13.86 -6.98 -5.06
C ILE A 64 13.11 -7.13 -3.74
N SER A 65 11.83 -6.76 -3.69
CA SER A 65 10.97 -6.94 -2.51
C SER A 65 10.85 -8.40 -2.12
N ALA A 66 10.63 -9.28 -3.09
CA ALA A 66 10.53 -10.72 -2.84
C ALA A 66 11.82 -11.28 -2.22
N ILE A 67 12.97 -10.88 -2.73
CA ILE A 67 14.27 -11.28 -2.17
C ILE A 67 14.47 -10.70 -0.77
N ALA A 68 14.25 -9.40 -0.58
CA ALA A 68 14.44 -8.74 0.70
C ALA A 68 13.51 -9.31 1.79
N TYR A 69 12.24 -9.55 1.45
CA TYR A 69 11.26 -10.06 2.39
C TYR A 69 11.49 -11.54 2.71
N PHE A 70 11.90 -12.36 1.72
CA PHE A 70 12.21 -13.77 1.92
C PHE A 70 13.42 -13.98 2.85
N PHE A 71 14.49 -13.23 2.66
CA PHE A 71 15.71 -13.43 3.42
C PHE A 71 15.74 -12.68 4.75
N ILE A 72 15.02 -11.54 4.87
CA ILE A 72 15.14 -10.66 6.03
C ILE A 72 13.75 -10.27 6.57
N GLY A 73 12.88 -9.73 5.73
CA GLY A 73 11.65 -9.06 6.19
C GLY A 73 10.71 -9.98 6.95
N TYR A 74 10.46 -11.18 6.45
CA TYR A 74 9.58 -12.13 7.13
C TYR A 74 10.15 -12.56 8.49
N TRP A 75 11.47 -12.72 8.60
CA TRP A 75 12.11 -12.99 9.88
C TRP A 75 11.98 -11.80 10.85
N VAL A 76 12.17 -10.57 10.38
CA VAL A 76 11.99 -9.36 11.21
C VAL A 76 10.55 -9.25 11.72
N ALA A 77 9.56 -9.53 10.88
CA ALA A 77 8.15 -9.42 11.27
C ALA A 77 7.67 -10.60 12.12
N TYR A 78 8.01 -11.84 11.74
CA TYR A 78 7.38 -13.06 12.29
C TYR A 78 8.37 -14.05 12.92
N GLY A 79 9.68 -13.80 12.84
CA GLY A 79 10.71 -14.71 13.34
C GLY A 79 10.88 -16.00 12.53
N GLY A 80 10.10 -16.18 11.45
CA GLY A 80 10.10 -17.37 10.60
C GLY A 80 11.12 -17.28 9.45
N THR A 81 11.61 -18.43 9.00
CA THR A 81 12.45 -18.58 7.81
C THR A 81 12.01 -19.79 6.98
N PHE A 82 12.38 -19.82 5.70
CA PHE A 82 12.01 -20.88 4.77
C PHE A 82 13.24 -21.69 4.31
N PHE A 83 14.21 -21.89 5.21
CA PHE A 83 15.45 -22.63 4.90
C PHE A 83 15.37 -24.14 5.24
N SER A 84 14.21 -24.61 5.66
CA SER A 84 13.93 -26.04 5.87
C SER A 84 13.80 -26.78 4.54
N ASP A 85 13.83 -28.13 4.59
CA ASP A 85 13.57 -28.98 3.41
C ASP A 85 12.13 -28.83 2.92
N ALA A 86 11.92 -29.14 1.63
CA ALA A 86 10.62 -28.98 0.96
C ALA A 86 9.48 -29.81 1.61
N GLN A 87 9.79 -30.97 2.21
CA GLN A 87 8.80 -31.80 2.87
C GLN A 87 8.28 -31.11 4.14
N THR A 88 9.15 -30.52 4.94
CA THR A 88 8.80 -29.71 6.11
C THR A 88 7.99 -28.48 5.72
N LEU A 89 8.41 -27.76 4.67
CA LEU A 89 7.71 -26.56 4.20
C LEU A 89 6.32 -26.84 3.62
N SER A 90 6.07 -28.07 3.12
CA SER A 90 4.77 -28.44 2.54
C SER A 90 3.76 -28.98 3.57
N GLN A 91 4.10 -29.03 4.84
CA GLN A 91 3.16 -29.42 5.90
C GLN A 91 1.97 -28.48 5.96
N ASP A 92 0.86 -28.92 6.52
CA ASP A 92 -0.38 -28.16 6.65
C ASP A 92 -0.87 -27.53 5.34
N ASN A 93 -0.79 -28.30 4.23
CA ASN A 93 -1.08 -27.85 2.86
C ASN A 93 -0.25 -26.65 2.41
N GLY A 94 0.92 -26.41 3.01
CA GLY A 94 1.77 -25.28 2.70
C GLY A 94 1.16 -23.92 3.10
N TYR A 95 0.28 -23.87 4.08
CA TYR A 95 -0.40 -22.65 4.52
C TYR A 95 0.59 -21.51 4.82
N GLU A 96 1.68 -21.79 5.52
CA GLU A 96 2.69 -20.76 5.84
C GLU A 96 3.42 -20.22 4.58
N LEU A 97 3.60 -21.05 3.55
CA LEU A 97 4.14 -20.60 2.26
C LEU A 97 3.17 -19.66 1.53
N VAL A 98 1.89 -19.98 1.57
CA VAL A 98 0.82 -19.14 0.99
C VAL A 98 0.68 -17.84 1.78
N LYS A 99 0.76 -17.91 3.12
CA LYS A 99 0.76 -16.74 3.99
C LYS A 99 1.96 -15.84 3.72
N PHE A 100 3.15 -16.41 3.55
CA PHE A 100 4.33 -15.65 3.11
C PHE A 100 4.06 -14.93 1.79
N PHE A 101 3.52 -15.62 0.78
CA PHE A 101 3.22 -14.99 -0.51
C PHE A 101 2.22 -13.84 -0.37
N PHE A 102 1.16 -14.04 0.42
CA PHE A 102 0.18 -12.99 0.70
C PHE A 102 0.83 -11.76 1.35
N LEU A 103 1.59 -11.94 2.43
CA LEU A 103 2.26 -10.85 3.15
C LEU A 103 3.39 -10.20 2.33
N LEU A 104 4.11 -10.97 1.50
CA LEU A 104 5.06 -10.44 0.54
C LEU A 104 4.41 -9.42 -0.39
N THR A 105 3.20 -9.67 -0.88
CA THR A 105 2.51 -8.74 -1.79
C THR A 105 2.16 -7.42 -1.11
N PHE A 106 1.92 -7.42 0.20
CA PHE A 106 1.75 -6.22 1.03
C PHE A 106 3.07 -5.45 1.19
N ALA A 107 4.14 -6.17 1.53
CA ALA A 107 5.48 -5.59 1.65
C ALA A 107 5.94 -4.95 0.32
N ALA A 108 5.71 -5.63 -0.81
CA ALA A 108 6.05 -5.15 -2.14
C ALA A 108 5.17 -3.96 -2.61
N ALA A 109 4.00 -3.74 -2.00
CA ALA A 109 3.20 -2.54 -2.26
C ALA A 109 3.91 -1.26 -1.77
N ILE A 110 4.79 -1.32 -0.77
CA ILE A 110 5.54 -0.17 -0.25
C ILE A 110 6.37 0.52 -1.35
N PRO A 111 7.32 -0.16 -2.03
CA PRO A 111 8.08 0.48 -3.11
C PRO A 111 7.21 0.83 -4.32
N ALA A 112 6.14 0.08 -4.61
CA ALA A 112 5.20 0.43 -5.68
C ALA A 112 4.49 1.77 -5.40
N ILE A 113 4.11 2.04 -4.15
CA ILE A 113 3.59 3.33 -3.69
C ILE A 113 4.65 4.41 -3.85
N VAL A 114 5.86 4.20 -3.31
CA VAL A 114 6.96 5.17 -3.39
C VAL A 114 7.30 5.51 -4.83
N SER A 115 7.30 4.52 -5.72
CA SER A 115 7.54 4.65 -7.16
C SER A 115 6.74 5.80 -7.78
N GLY A 116 5.44 5.87 -7.51
CA GLY A 116 4.57 6.91 -8.02
C GLY A 116 4.95 8.33 -7.58
N GLY A 117 5.48 8.49 -6.37
CA GLY A 117 5.92 9.80 -5.86
C GLY A 117 7.20 10.32 -6.50
N ILE A 118 8.17 9.44 -6.74
CA ILE A 118 9.52 9.76 -7.21
C ILE A 118 9.70 9.63 -8.72
N ALA A 119 8.65 9.26 -9.44
CA ALA A 119 8.67 9.01 -10.88
C ALA A 119 9.37 10.12 -11.67
N GLU A 120 9.89 9.77 -12.85
CA GLU A 120 10.50 10.62 -13.87
C GLU A 120 11.91 11.19 -13.55
N ARG A 121 12.40 11.12 -12.29
CA ARG A 121 13.66 11.75 -11.88
C ARG A 121 14.55 10.89 -10.98
N ALA A 122 14.06 9.75 -10.55
CA ALA A 122 14.80 8.83 -9.68
C ALA A 122 15.76 7.95 -10.48
N ARG A 123 16.97 7.74 -9.96
CA ARG A 123 17.95 6.79 -10.50
C ARG A 123 17.53 5.36 -10.19
N PHE A 124 17.60 4.49 -11.19
CA PHE A 124 17.05 3.15 -11.12
C PHE A 124 17.66 2.28 -10.00
N TYR A 125 18.98 2.03 -10.05
CA TYR A 125 19.64 1.16 -9.07
C TYR A 125 19.64 1.69 -7.62
N PRO A 126 19.90 2.98 -7.35
CA PRO A 126 19.77 3.51 -6.00
C PRO A 126 18.39 3.31 -5.38
N ILE A 127 17.32 3.40 -6.19
CA ILE A 127 15.96 3.15 -5.69
C ILE A 127 15.75 1.65 -5.39
N LEU A 128 16.25 0.74 -6.21
CA LEU A 128 16.17 -0.69 -5.91
C LEU A 128 16.92 -1.07 -4.62
N ILE A 129 18.03 -0.38 -4.31
CA ILE A 129 18.72 -0.53 -3.02
C ILE A 129 17.83 -0.01 -1.88
N ALA A 130 17.16 1.13 -2.07
CA ALA A 130 16.20 1.65 -1.08
C ALA A 130 15.02 0.67 -0.87
N THR A 131 14.50 0.08 -1.93
CA THR A 131 13.48 -0.99 -1.89
C THR A 131 13.95 -2.15 -1.01
N PHE A 132 15.19 -2.65 -1.20
CA PHE A 132 15.71 -3.75 -0.41
C PHE A 132 15.68 -3.46 1.10
N PHE A 133 16.14 -2.29 1.53
CA PHE A 133 16.17 -1.93 2.95
C PHE A 133 14.80 -1.55 3.52
N THR A 134 13.95 -0.90 2.74
CA THR A 134 12.61 -0.54 3.20
C THR A 134 11.73 -1.78 3.39
N VAL A 135 11.81 -2.75 2.47
CA VAL A 135 11.04 -4.00 2.52
C VAL A 135 11.68 -5.04 3.44
N GLY A 136 13.01 -5.04 3.56
CA GLY A 136 13.70 -5.97 4.45
C GLY A 136 13.68 -5.55 5.93
N ILE A 137 13.57 -4.25 6.24
CA ILE A 137 13.73 -3.77 7.61
C ILE A 137 12.62 -2.81 8.05
N VAL A 138 12.43 -1.68 7.33
CA VAL A 138 11.58 -0.59 7.82
C VAL A 138 10.11 -1.00 7.92
N TYR A 139 9.55 -1.55 6.84
CA TYR A 139 8.17 -2.01 6.80
C TYR A 139 7.94 -3.21 7.74
N PRO A 140 8.77 -4.29 7.71
CA PRO A 140 8.56 -5.44 8.56
C PRO A 140 8.69 -5.15 10.06
N LEU A 141 9.43 -4.12 10.44
CA LEU A 141 9.50 -3.68 11.82
C LEU A 141 8.12 -3.25 12.35
N PHE A 142 7.39 -2.43 11.60
CA PHE A 142 6.06 -1.98 12.02
C PHE A 142 5.00 -3.08 11.82
N GLU A 143 5.08 -3.84 10.73
CA GLU A 143 4.26 -5.02 10.47
C GLU A 143 4.30 -5.98 11.65
N GLY A 144 5.51 -6.36 12.11
CA GLY A 144 5.70 -7.27 13.23
C GLY A 144 5.22 -6.68 14.56
N ILE A 145 5.37 -5.39 14.80
CA ILE A 145 4.82 -4.73 16.00
C ILE A 145 3.30 -4.88 16.04
N ILE A 146 2.61 -4.67 14.93
CA ILE A 146 1.15 -4.61 14.90
C ILE A 146 0.53 -6.01 14.72
N TRP A 147 1.00 -6.79 13.75
CA TRP A 147 0.36 -8.06 13.41
C TRP A 147 0.96 -9.28 14.10
N ASN A 148 2.16 -9.16 14.69
CA ASN A 148 2.81 -10.23 15.45
C ASN A 148 3.07 -9.88 16.93
N GLY A 149 2.75 -8.68 17.37
CA GLY A 149 2.95 -8.26 18.77
C GLY A 149 4.40 -8.09 19.20
N ASN A 150 5.33 -7.94 18.26
CA ASN A 150 6.76 -7.79 18.54
C ASN A 150 7.02 -6.60 19.48
N PHE A 151 8.06 -6.75 20.30
CA PHE A 151 8.51 -5.76 21.30
C PHE A 151 7.48 -5.40 22.38
N GLY A 152 6.37 -6.15 22.51
CA GLY A 152 5.37 -5.95 23.54
C GLY A 152 4.55 -4.65 23.44
N VAL A 153 4.61 -3.94 22.30
CA VAL A 153 3.89 -2.66 22.10
C VAL A 153 2.38 -2.86 22.15
N GLN A 154 1.86 -3.91 21.51
CA GLN A 154 0.44 -4.25 21.58
C GLN A 154 0.00 -4.58 23.01
N ALA A 155 0.78 -5.41 23.72
CA ALA A 155 0.51 -5.73 25.12
C ALA A 155 0.55 -4.49 26.02
N TRP A 156 1.45 -3.53 25.74
CA TRP A 156 1.48 -2.25 26.43
C TRP A 156 0.24 -1.41 26.18
N PHE A 157 -0.24 -1.32 24.94
CA PHE A 157 -1.50 -0.65 24.61
C PHE A 157 -2.68 -1.31 25.35
N GLU A 158 -2.78 -2.64 25.30
CA GLU A 158 -3.84 -3.39 25.98
C GLU A 158 -3.84 -3.19 27.48
N SER A 159 -2.68 -3.27 28.14
CA SER A 159 -2.57 -3.09 29.58
C SER A 159 -2.83 -1.67 30.06
N THR A 160 -2.53 -0.66 29.20
CA THR A 160 -2.63 0.76 29.58
C THR A 160 -3.98 1.35 29.23
N PHE A 161 -4.55 0.97 28.08
CA PHE A 161 -5.77 1.58 27.52
C PHE A 161 -6.93 0.59 27.37
N GLY A 162 -6.72 -0.69 27.68
CA GLY A 162 -7.71 -1.75 27.56
C GLY A 162 -7.87 -2.33 26.15
N TYR A 163 -7.16 -1.81 25.14
CA TYR A 163 -7.26 -2.22 23.74
C TYR A 163 -5.92 -2.11 23.05
N GLY A 164 -5.63 -3.05 22.11
CA GLY A 164 -4.52 -2.94 21.16
C GLY A 164 -4.81 -1.96 20.02
N PHE A 165 -3.77 -1.63 19.27
CA PHE A 165 -3.93 -0.92 17.99
C PHE A 165 -4.48 -1.87 16.93
N HIS A 166 -5.58 -1.48 16.30
CA HIS A 166 -6.27 -2.29 15.30
C HIS A 166 -6.03 -1.73 13.90
N ASP A 167 -5.43 -2.51 13.05
CA ASP A 167 -5.26 -2.23 11.62
C ASP A 167 -5.42 -3.54 10.83
N PHE A 168 -6.68 -3.85 10.48
CA PHE A 168 -7.07 -5.16 9.95
C PHE A 168 -6.33 -5.54 8.66
N ALA A 169 -6.28 -4.63 7.70
CA ALA A 169 -5.66 -4.89 6.40
C ALA A 169 -4.58 -3.85 6.02
N GLY A 170 -4.17 -2.96 6.90
CA GLY A 170 -3.00 -2.12 6.68
C GLY A 170 -3.25 -0.71 6.14
N SER A 171 -4.31 0.00 6.59
CA SER A 171 -4.39 1.44 6.32
C SER A 171 -3.12 2.17 6.74
N VAL A 172 -2.60 1.86 7.93
CA VAL A 172 -1.37 2.45 8.46
C VAL A 172 -0.17 1.57 8.16
N VAL A 173 -0.27 0.25 8.44
CA VAL A 173 0.84 -0.71 8.30
C VAL A 173 1.38 -0.72 6.88
N VAL A 174 0.53 -0.66 5.87
CA VAL A 174 0.95 -0.66 4.46
C VAL A 174 0.90 0.74 3.87
N HIS A 175 -0.30 1.30 3.74
CA HIS A 175 -0.49 2.54 2.98
C HIS A 175 0.09 3.76 3.70
N GLY A 176 -0.14 3.87 5.00
CA GLY A 176 0.47 4.92 5.83
C GLY A 176 1.99 4.86 5.73
N VAL A 177 2.59 3.71 6.03
CA VAL A 177 4.04 3.52 5.95
C VAL A 177 4.57 3.85 4.56
N GLY A 178 3.99 3.27 3.49
CA GLY A 178 4.42 3.54 2.11
C GLY A 178 4.33 5.01 1.72
N GLY A 179 3.22 5.67 2.05
CA GLY A 179 3.00 7.08 1.72
C GLY A 179 3.92 8.03 2.47
N TRP A 180 4.23 7.78 3.75
CA TRP A 180 5.16 8.61 4.52
C TRP A 180 6.62 8.36 4.14
N ILE A 181 7.02 7.12 3.78
CA ILE A 181 8.31 6.85 3.14
C ILE A 181 8.43 7.63 1.83
N ALA A 182 7.38 7.62 1.00
CA ALA A 182 7.34 8.35 -0.27
C ALA A 182 7.54 9.86 -0.08
N LEU A 183 6.92 10.47 0.92
CA LEU A 183 7.11 11.89 1.21
C LEU A 183 8.58 12.24 1.47
N VAL A 184 9.28 11.42 2.27
CA VAL A 184 10.71 11.60 2.54
C VAL A 184 11.52 11.44 1.26
N ALA A 185 11.28 10.39 0.47
CA ALA A 185 11.97 10.15 -0.79
C ALA A 185 11.77 11.29 -1.80
N VAL A 186 10.54 11.79 -1.94
CA VAL A 186 10.21 12.95 -2.78
C VAL A 186 10.96 14.20 -2.35
N THR A 187 11.11 14.40 -1.03
CA THR A 187 11.82 15.55 -0.48
C THR A 187 13.32 15.52 -0.83
N PHE A 188 13.97 14.36 -0.74
CA PHE A 188 15.37 14.19 -1.15
C PHE A 188 15.58 14.41 -2.66
N LEU A 189 14.63 13.95 -3.49
CA LEU A 189 14.73 14.08 -4.94
C LEU A 189 14.41 15.50 -5.45
N GLY A 190 13.60 16.26 -4.72
CA GLY A 190 13.16 17.59 -5.13
C GLY A 190 12.18 17.56 -6.31
N MET A 191 11.93 18.73 -6.89
CA MET A 191 10.94 18.92 -7.98
C MET A 191 11.49 18.48 -9.33
N ARG A 192 10.62 17.92 -10.19
CA ARG A 192 10.91 17.65 -11.61
C ARG A 192 11.26 18.94 -12.35
N ARG A 193 12.11 18.83 -13.33
CA ARG A 193 12.41 19.97 -14.23
C ARG A 193 11.14 20.46 -14.93
N GLY A 194 11.01 21.76 -14.95
CA GLY A 194 9.85 22.42 -15.57
C GLY A 194 8.61 22.55 -14.68
N ARG A 195 8.65 22.10 -13.43
CA ARG A 195 7.56 22.31 -12.45
C ARG A 195 7.41 23.78 -12.05
N ILE A 196 8.49 24.56 -12.11
CA ILE A 196 8.44 26.02 -11.97
C ILE A 196 8.95 26.65 -13.24
N ARG A 197 8.13 27.50 -13.88
CA ARG A 197 8.47 28.30 -15.06
C ARG A 197 8.13 29.76 -14.79
N ALA A 198 9.09 30.65 -14.98
CA ALA A 198 8.92 32.07 -14.70
C ALA A 198 8.31 32.36 -13.31
N GLY A 199 8.74 31.61 -12.27
CA GLY A 199 8.25 31.77 -10.90
C GLY A 199 6.84 31.20 -10.62
N LYS A 200 6.20 30.55 -11.60
CA LYS A 200 4.86 29.96 -11.44
C LYS A 200 4.92 28.42 -11.48
N HIS A 201 4.08 27.78 -10.66
CA HIS A 201 3.89 26.33 -10.72
C HIS A 201 3.25 25.93 -12.05
N THR A 202 3.79 24.88 -12.68
CA THR A 202 3.28 24.27 -13.91
C THR A 202 2.88 22.83 -13.62
N ASN A 203 1.65 22.47 -13.91
CA ASN A 203 1.16 21.10 -13.80
C ASN A 203 1.42 20.34 -15.09
N PHE A 204 1.82 19.07 -14.94
CA PHE A 204 1.91 18.13 -16.06
C PHE A 204 0.63 17.30 -16.08
N ALA A 205 -0.09 17.33 -17.20
CA ALA A 205 -1.25 16.48 -17.39
C ALA A 205 -0.82 15.01 -17.51
N PRO A 206 -1.66 14.05 -17.08
CA PRO A 206 -1.45 12.64 -17.36
C PRO A 206 -1.24 12.39 -18.84
N SER A 207 -0.30 11.52 -19.22
CA SER A 207 0.03 11.26 -20.61
C SER A 207 -0.94 10.30 -21.30
N ASN A 208 -1.60 9.42 -20.55
CA ASN A 208 -2.50 8.41 -21.10
C ASN A 208 -3.64 8.06 -20.12
N ILE A 209 -4.78 8.73 -20.28
CA ILE A 209 -5.96 8.49 -19.41
C ILE A 209 -6.50 7.05 -19.50
N PRO A 210 -6.58 6.38 -20.68
CA PRO A 210 -6.95 4.96 -20.75
C PRO A 210 -6.10 4.05 -19.87
N PHE A 211 -4.78 4.20 -19.86
CA PHE A 211 -3.91 3.40 -19.00
C PHE A 211 -4.06 3.75 -17.52
N LEU A 212 -4.19 5.03 -17.20
CA LEU A 212 -4.48 5.48 -15.83
C LEU A 212 -5.78 4.83 -15.31
N ALA A 213 -6.85 4.86 -16.11
CA ALA A 213 -8.13 4.24 -15.80
C ALA A 213 -8.02 2.73 -15.64
N LEU A 214 -7.31 2.04 -16.54
CA LEU A 214 -7.07 0.60 -16.46
C LEU A 214 -6.35 0.24 -15.16
N GLY A 215 -5.29 0.98 -14.81
CA GLY A 215 -4.55 0.78 -13.57
C GLY A 215 -5.44 0.94 -12.34
N ALA A 216 -6.25 1.99 -12.29
CA ALA A 216 -7.19 2.23 -11.20
C ALA A 216 -8.21 1.10 -11.04
N TRP A 217 -8.79 0.58 -12.13
CA TRP A 217 -9.72 -0.55 -12.08
C TRP A 217 -9.07 -1.84 -11.61
N ILE A 218 -7.86 -2.16 -12.09
CA ILE A 218 -7.09 -3.34 -11.63
C ILE A 218 -6.84 -3.23 -10.12
N LEU A 219 -6.42 -2.04 -9.64
CA LEU A 219 -6.24 -1.79 -8.21
C LEU A 219 -7.53 -1.99 -7.42
N CYS A 220 -8.67 -1.43 -7.88
CA CYS A 220 -9.96 -1.60 -7.22
C CYS A 220 -10.33 -3.08 -7.07
N VAL A 221 -10.16 -3.88 -8.11
CA VAL A 221 -10.45 -5.33 -8.07
C VAL A 221 -9.50 -6.05 -7.10
N GLY A 222 -8.20 -5.79 -7.21
CA GLY A 222 -7.19 -6.40 -6.34
C GLY A 222 -7.37 -6.07 -4.86
N TRP A 223 -7.95 -4.91 -4.56
CA TRP A 223 -8.21 -4.48 -3.18
C TRP A 223 -9.22 -5.36 -2.43
N PHE A 224 -10.12 -6.04 -3.13
CA PHE A 224 -10.98 -7.04 -2.48
C PHE A 224 -10.16 -8.25 -2.03
N GLY A 225 -9.12 -8.64 -2.76
CA GLY A 225 -8.13 -9.60 -2.28
C GLY A 225 -7.34 -9.07 -1.07
N PHE A 226 -6.94 -7.80 -1.13
CA PHE A 226 -6.22 -7.14 -0.06
C PHE A 226 -7.04 -7.09 1.24
N ASN A 227 -8.26 -6.58 1.20
CA ASN A 227 -9.08 -6.39 2.40
C ASN A 227 -9.76 -7.70 2.85
N VAL A 228 -10.52 -8.38 1.95
CA VAL A 228 -11.35 -9.53 2.34
C VAL A 228 -10.49 -10.70 2.80
N MET A 229 -9.39 -10.97 2.08
CA MET A 229 -8.52 -12.10 2.39
C MET A 229 -7.57 -11.84 3.58
N SER A 230 -7.51 -10.61 4.10
CA SER A 230 -6.86 -10.31 5.38
C SER A 230 -7.50 -11.01 6.58
N ALA A 231 -8.72 -11.53 6.43
CA ALA A 231 -9.31 -12.46 7.39
C ALA A 231 -8.53 -13.77 7.53
N GLN A 232 -7.70 -14.13 6.56
CA GLN A 232 -6.88 -15.35 6.46
C GLN A 232 -7.69 -16.66 6.48
N THR A 233 -8.97 -16.61 6.80
CA THR A 233 -9.91 -17.75 6.83
C THR A 233 -11.22 -17.38 6.18
N LEU A 234 -11.99 -18.39 5.76
CA LEU A 234 -13.35 -18.21 5.22
C LEU A 234 -14.38 -17.81 6.28
N SER A 235 -14.00 -17.79 7.55
CA SER A 235 -14.95 -17.56 8.64
C SER A 235 -15.51 -16.13 8.67
N GLY A 236 -16.81 -16.03 8.74
CA GLY A 236 -17.75 -15.02 9.23
C GLY A 236 -17.64 -13.55 8.79
N ILE A 237 -16.49 -12.92 8.87
CA ILE A 237 -16.36 -11.47 8.65
C ILE A 237 -16.15 -11.05 7.20
N SER A 238 -15.83 -11.97 6.30
CA SER A 238 -15.48 -11.67 4.90
C SER A 238 -16.60 -10.94 4.14
N GLY A 239 -17.87 -11.23 4.44
CA GLY A 239 -19.01 -10.52 3.85
C GLY A 239 -19.11 -9.05 4.30
N LEU A 240 -18.84 -8.76 5.57
CA LEU A 240 -18.81 -7.39 6.10
C LEU A 240 -17.63 -6.62 5.52
N VAL A 241 -16.44 -7.22 5.47
CA VAL A 241 -15.25 -6.61 4.89
C VAL A 241 -15.45 -6.26 3.42
N ALA A 242 -16.06 -7.14 2.64
CA ALA A 242 -16.37 -6.89 1.23
C ALA A 242 -17.34 -5.71 1.07
N MET A 243 -18.42 -5.68 1.87
CA MET A 243 -19.39 -4.58 1.83
C MET A 243 -18.75 -3.24 2.26
N ASN A 244 -17.95 -3.22 3.31
CA ASN A 244 -17.29 -2.01 3.80
C ASN A 244 -16.26 -1.50 2.80
N SER A 245 -15.51 -2.39 2.15
CA SER A 245 -14.60 -2.04 1.06
C SER A 245 -15.34 -1.40 -0.12
N LEU A 246 -16.47 -1.99 -0.54
CA LEU A 246 -17.31 -1.44 -1.59
C LEU A 246 -17.87 -0.06 -1.22
N MET A 247 -18.40 0.10 -0.02
CA MET A 247 -19.01 1.36 0.41
C MET A 247 -17.98 2.48 0.55
N ALA A 248 -16.79 2.19 1.06
CA ALA A 248 -15.71 3.16 1.13
C ALA A 248 -15.18 3.54 -0.26
N MET A 249 -15.06 2.56 -1.16
CA MET A 249 -14.71 2.80 -2.56
C MET A 249 -15.72 3.77 -3.22
N VAL A 250 -17.02 3.53 -3.06
CA VAL A 250 -18.10 4.39 -3.59
C VAL A 250 -18.05 5.77 -2.96
N GLY A 251 -17.85 5.87 -1.63
CA GLY A 251 -17.68 7.14 -0.93
C GLY A 251 -16.51 7.96 -1.51
N GLY A 252 -15.37 7.32 -1.75
CA GLY A 252 -14.21 7.93 -2.38
C GLY A 252 -14.47 8.40 -3.80
N ILE A 253 -15.15 7.60 -4.64
CA ILE A 253 -15.55 7.98 -6.01
C ILE A 253 -16.40 9.26 -6.00
N VAL A 254 -17.51 9.23 -5.25
CA VAL A 254 -18.48 10.34 -5.25
C VAL A 254 -17.85 11.62 -4.71
N ALA A 255 -17.09 11.52 -3.61
CA ALA A 255 -16.44 12.66 -3.00
C ALA A 255 -15.37 13.28 -3.91
N SER A 256 -14.54 12.44 -4.59
CA SER A 256 -13.52 12.94 -5.51
C SER A 256 -14.12 13.51 -6.78
N LEU A 257 -15.23 12.96 -7.28
CA LEU A 257 -15.98 13.51 -8.42
C LEU A 257 -16.40 14.95 -8.13
N LEU A 258 -16.98 15.19 -6.94
CA LEU A 258 -17.49 16.49 -6.54
C LEU A 258 -16.34 17.47 -6.21
N ALA A 259 -15.39 17.07 -5.37
CA ALA A 259 -14.27 17.92 -4.95
C ALA A 259 -13.29 18.20 -6.10
N GLY A 260 -13.06 17.21 -6.96
CA GLY A 260 -12.15 17.27 -8.11
C GLY A 260 -12.74 17.90 -9.37
N LYS A 261 -14.03 18.30 -9.36
CA LYS A 261 -14.69 18.99 -10.48
C LYS A 261 -14.56 18.23 -11.81
N ASN A 262 -14.82 16.94 -11.80
CA ASN A 262 -14.74 16.03 -12.95
C ASN A 262 -13.31 15.82 -13.53
N ASP A 263 -12.25 16.15 -12.80
CA ASP A 263 -10.89 15.82 -13.25
C ASP A 263 -10.70 14.30 -13.27
N PRO A 264 -10.28 13.70 -14.40
CA PRO A 264 -10.17 12.25 -14.56
C PRO A 264 -9.10 11.65 -13.63
N GLY A 265 -8.04 12.38 -13.31
CA GLY A 265 -7.02 11.91 -12.37
C GLY A 265 -7.59 11.76 -10.97
N PHE A 266 -8.37 12.71 -10.50
CA PHE A 266 -9.02 12.63 -9.20
C PHE A 266 -10.10 11.55 -9.14
N ILE A 267 -10.94 11.43 -10.18
CA ILE A 267 -12.02 10.45 -10.20
C ILE A 267 -11.48 9.02 -10.16
N HIS A 268 -10.40 8.71 -10.89
CA HIS A 268 -9.83 7.36 -10.90
C HIS A 268 -9.00 7.04 -9.65
N ASN A 269 -8.46 8.03 -8.95
CA ASN A 269 -7.77 7.81 -7.68
C ASN A 269 -8.71 7.88 -6.46
N GLY A 270 -9.91 8.44 -6.62
CA GLY A 270 -10.91 8.54 -5.54
C GLY A 270 -11.30 7.21 -4.90
N PRO A 271 -11.63 6.17 -5.70
CA PRO A 271 -11.91 4.84 -5.16
C PRO A 271 -10.74 4.28 -4.35
N LEU A 272 -9.49 4.55 -4.80
CA LEU A 272 -8.29 4.09 -4.11
C LEU A 272 -8.13 4.79 -2.75
N ALA A 273 -8.42 6.10 -2.67
CA ALA A 273 -8.41 6.83 -1.40
C ALA A 273 -9.40 6.22 -0.38
N GLY A 274 -10.61 5.87 -0.84
CA GLY A 274 -11.60 5.21 0.00
C GLY A 274 -11.17 3.83 0.47
N LEU A 275 -10.60 3.03 -0.44
CA LEU A 275 -10.11 1.68 -0.15
C LEU A 275 -8.90 1.71 0.81
N VAL A 276 -7.97 2.64 0.64
CA VAL A 276 -6.86 2.88 1.59
C VAL A 276 -7.39 3.16 2.99
N ALA A 277 -8.34 4.06 3.10
CA ALA A 277 -8.83 4.51 4.41
C ALA A 277 -9.64 3.43 5.15
N VAL A 278 -10.33 2.54 4.44
CA VAL A 278 -11.16 1.52 5.10
C VAL A 278 -10.38 0.29 5.54
N CYS A 279 -9.15 0.07 5.05
CA CYS A 279 -8.37 -1.13 5.36
C CYS A 279 -8.26 -1.41 6.87
N ALA A 280 -8.08 -0.36 7.71
CA ALA A 280 -7.89 -0.54 9.15
C ALA A 280 -9.13 -1.06 9.88
N GLY A 281 -10.33 -0.69 9.44
CA GLY A 281 -11.57 -1.00 10.15
C GLY A 281 -12.64 -1.63 9.29
N SER A 282 -12.28 -2.22 8.16
CA SER A 282 -13.24 -2.86 7.24
C SER A 282 -13.98 -4.04 7.87
N ASP A 283 -13.40 -4.66 8.89
CA ASP A 283 -13.99 -5.73 9.69
C ASP A 283 -14.86 -5.25 10.85
N LEU A 284 -14.75 -3.98 11.23
CA LEU A 284 -15.39 -3.41 12.43
C LEU A 284 -16.52 -2.43 12.12
N MET A 285 -16.39 -1.65 11.05
CA MET A 285 -17.30 -0.54 10.77
C MET A 285 -18.69 -1.00 10.30
N HIS A 286 -19.70 -0.20 10.60
CA HIS A 286 -20.96 -0.28 9.88
C HIS A 286 -20.77 0.23 8.43
N PRO A 287 -21.45 -0.31 7.40
CA PRO A 287 -21.29 0.12 6.00
C PRO A 287 -21.48 1.63 5.76
N LEU A 288 -22.33 2.30 6.53
CA LEU A 288 -22.47 3.77 6.48
C LEU A 288 -21.19 4.47 7.02
N GLY A 289 -20.58 3.94 8.08
CA GLY A 289 -19.29 4.44 8.59
C GLY A 289 -18.19 4.28 7.56
N ALA A 290 -18.14 3.14 6.86
CA ALA A 290 -17.21 2.89 5.77
C ALA A 290 -17.43 3.87 4.59
N LEU A 291 -18.68 4.15 4.19
CA LEU A 291 -19.02 5.14 3.17
C LEU A 291 -18.48 6.53 3.54
N VAL A 292 -18.69 6.97 4.78
CA VAL A 292 -18.21 8.27 5.28
C VAL A 292 -16.68 8.29 5.33
N THR A 293 -16.06 7.22 5.81
CA THR A 293 -14.60 7.08 5.84
C THR A 293 -13.99 7.26 4.46
N GLY A 294 -14.56 6.61 3.44
CA GLY A 294 -14.14 6.74 2.06
C GLY A 294 -14.40 8.11 1.46
N ALA A 295 -15.55 8.73 1.77
CA ALA A 295 -15.87 10.07 1.28
C ALA A 295 -14.90 11.13 1.84
N VAL A 296 -14.59 11.07 3.13
CA VAL A 296 -13.57 11.96 3.74
C VAL A 296 -12.21 11.75 3.09
N ALA A 297 -11.80 10.51 2.85
CA ALA A 297 -10.54 10.20 2.18
C ALA A 297 -10.48 10.79 0.76
N GLY A 298 -11.55 10.67 -0.02
CA GLY A 298 -11.64 11.27 -1.35
C GLY A 298 -11.47 12.79 -1.34
N VAL A 299 -12.09 13.48 -0.38
CA VAL A 299 -11.92 14.92 -0.18
C VAL A 299 -10.48 15.27 0.22
N LEU A 300 -9.92 14.57 1.22
CA LEU A 300 -8.55 14.79 1.70
C LEU A 300 -7.54 14.64 0.56
N PHE A 301 -7.67 13.58 -0.25
CA PHE A 301 -6.80 13.34 -1.39
C PHE A 301 -6.82 14.52 -2.37
N VAL A 302 -8.00 14.95 -2.82
CA VAL A 302 -8.13 16.04 -3.82
C VAL A 302 -7.54 17.35 -3.30
N TYR A 303 -7.89 17.74 -2.08
CA TYR A 303 -7.43 19.02 -1.52
C TYR A 303 -5.93 19.02 -1.22
N LEU A 304 -5.41 17.96 -0.62
CA LEU A 304 -3.99 17.90 -0.25
C LEU A 304 -3.08 17.72 -1.48
N PHE A 305 -3.49 16.92 -2.47
CA PHE A 305 -2.75 16.85 -3.72
C PHE A 305 -2.70 18.22 -4.41
N THR A 306 -3.85 18.88 -4.52
CA THR A 306 -3.93 20.24 -5.11
C THR A 306 -3.08 21.26 -4.33
N TYR A 307 -3.09 21.17 -2.99
CA TYR A 307 -2.26 22.03 -2.15
C TYR A 307 -0.76 21.80 -2.38
N LEU A 308 -0.31 20.52 -2.36
CA LEU A 308 1.10 20.20 -2.62
C LEU A 308 1.55 20.72 -3.98
N GLN A 309 0.77 20.43 -5.03
CA GLN A 309 1.11 20.79 -6.41
C GLN A 309 1.21 22.30 -6.63
N ASN A 310 0.40 23.10 -5.94
CA ASN A 310 0.26 24.53 -6.22
C ASN A 310 0.90 25.44 -5.18
N ARG A 311 1.21 24.95 -3.98
CA ARG A 311 1.63 25.80 -2.84
C ARG A 311 2.95 25.37 -2.22
N THR A 312 3.48 24.21 -2.56
CA THR A 312 4.74 23.71 -1.96
C THR A 312 5.79 23.44 -3.03
N LYS A 313 7.02 23.18 -2.58
CA LYS A 313 8.11 22.70 -3.44
C LYS A 313 8.23 21.15 -3.40
N ILE A 314 7.20 20.47 -2.94
CA ILE A 314 7.14 19.00 -2.91
C ILE A 314 6.43 18.56 -4.19
N ASP A 315 7.15 17.84 -5.06
CA ASP A 315 6.62 17.34 -6.34
C ASP A 315 6.36 15.84 -6.24
N ASP A 316 5.27 15.50 -5.61
CA ASP A 316 4.72 14.14 -5.55
C ASP A 316 3.93 13.87 -6.84
N VAL A 317 4.47 13.03 -7.73
CA VAL A 317 3.99 12.93 -9.12
C VAL A 317 2.56 12.42 -9.20
N LEU A 318 2.25 11.33 -8.52
CA LEU A 318 0.93 10.70 -8.48
C LEU A 318 0.09 11.11 -7.26
N GLY A 319 0.65 11.92 -6.35
CA GLY A 319 -0.03 12.26 -5.10
C GLY A 319 -0.07 11.11 -4.10
N VAL A 320 0.99 10.33 -4.04
CA VAL A 320 1.02 9.11 -3.22
C VAL A 320 1.03 9.42 -1.71
N TRP A 321 1.62 10.54 -1.29
CA TRP A 321 1.53 10.95 0.12
C TRP A 321 0.10 11.32 0.53
N PRO A 322 -0.66 12.19 -0.16
CA PRO A 322 -2.05 12.42 0.20
C PRO A 322 -2.92 11.17 0.04
N LEU A 323 -2.68 10.35 -1.01
CA LEU A 323 -3.50 9.16 -1.29
C LEU A 323 -3.26 8.03 -0.29
N HIS A 324 -2.01 7.70 -0.02
CA HIS A 324 -1.65 6.58 0.86
C HIS A 324 -1.25 7.05 2.26
N GLY A 325 -0.39 8.04 2.38
CA GLY A 325 0.12 8.52 3.67
C GLY A 325 -0.97 9.15 4.54
N VAL A 326 -1.71 10.10 3.98
CA VAL A 326 -2.75 10.82 4.73
C VAL A 326 -4.04 10.03 4.81
N CYS A 327 -4.53 9.45 3.70
CA CYS A 327 -5.74 8.62 3.75
C CYS A 327 -5.51 7.34 4.57
N GLY A 328 -4.28 6.78 4.61
CA GLY A 328 -3.94 5.68 5.50
C GLY A 328 -3.97 6.07 6.98
N ALA A 329 -3.39 7.23 7.32
CA ALA A 329 -3.46 7.79 8.68
C ALA A 329 -4.91 8.09 9.10
N TRP A 330 -5.70 8.66 8.19
CA TRP A 330 -7.13 8.85 8.40
C TRP A 330 -7.84 7.52 8.65
N GLY A 331 -7.50 6.46 7.90
CA GLY A 331 -8.08 5.13 8.07
C GLY A 331 -7.83 4.55 9.45
N GLY A 332 -6.59 4.64 9.96
CA GLY A 332 -6.25 4.25 11.32
C GLY A 332 -7.09 4.98 12.37
N ILE A 333 -7.25 6.29 12.22
CA ILE A 333 -8.08 7.13 13.13
C ILE A 333 -9.57 6.80 12.95
N ALA A 334 -10.05 6.64 11.72
CA ALA A 334 -11.45 6.35 11.41
C ALA A 334 -11.90 5.00 11.99
N ALA A 335 -11.02 4.00 12.06
CA ALA A 335 -11.29 2.73 12.76
C ALA A 335 -11.61 2.97 14.25
N GLY A 336 -10.92 3.91 14.90
CA GLY A 336 -11.19 4.31 16.29
C GLY A 336 -12.49 5.10 16.50
N VAL A 337 -13.06 5.66 15.44
CA VAL A 337 -14.36 6.37 15.48
C VAL A 337 -15.48 5.42 15.08
N PHE A 338 -15.46 4.95 13.84
CA PHE A 338 -16.57 4.19 13.25
C PHE A 338 -16.57 2.69 13.63
N GLY A 339 -15.46 2.17 14.19
CA GLY A 339 -15.43 0.84 14.78
C GLY A 339 -16.16 0.73 16.13
N GLN A 340 -16.44 1.86 16.79
CA GLN A 340 -17.13 1.85 18.08
C GLN A 340 -18.60 1.48 17.95
N SER A 341 -19.13 0.74 18.94
CA SER A 341 -20.54 0.30 18.96
C SER A 341 -21.54 1.47 18.96
N GLY A 342 -21.17 2.63 19.52
CA GLY A 342 -21.99 3.85 19.48
C GLY A 342 -22.24 4.40 18.08
N PHE A 343 -21.40 4.06 17.09
CA PHE A 343 -21.56 4.37 15.66
C PHE A 343 -22.04 3.17 14.83
N GLY A 344 -22.54 2.12 15.49
CA GLY A 344 -22.99 0.89 14.85
C GLY A 344 -21.87 -0.06 14.45
N GLY A 345 -20.63 0.20 14.89
CA GLY A 345 -19.48 -0.71 14.71
C GLY A 345 -19.49 -1.86 15.71
N MET A 346 -18.57 -2.81 15.52
CA MET A 346 -18.47 -4.01 16.37
C MET A 346 -17.88 -3.74 17.76
N GLY A 347 -17.25 -2.59 17.98
CA GLY A 347 -16.54 -2.26 19.21
C GLY A 347 -15.12 -2.85 19.24
N GLY A 348 -14.52 -2.93 20.43
CA GLY A 348 -13.19 -3.51 20.61
C GLY A 348 -12.02 -2.60 20.23
N VAL A 349 -12.27 -1.30 20.03
CA VAL A 349 -11.25 -0.32 19.66
C VAL A 349 -11.28 0.92 20.54
N SER A 350 -10.13 1.54 20.75
CA SER A 350 -9.96 2.80 21.45
C SER A 350 -9.49 3.90 20.50
N PHE A 351 -10.19 5.02 20.46
CA PHE A 351 -9.79 6.17 19.65
C PHE A 351 -8.36 6.64 19.99
N ALA A 352 -8.03 6.71 21.29
CA ALA A 352 -6.69 7.12 21.72
C ALA A 352 -5.59 6.18 21.19
N VAL A 353 -5.81 4.86 21.28
CA VAL A 353 -4.85 3.86 20.79
C VAL A 353 -4.72 3.93 19.27
N GLN A 354 -5.82 4.13 18.55
CA GLN A 354 -5.78 4.29 17.09
C GLN A 354 -4.97 5.54 16.68
N VAL A 355 -5.10 6.64 17.39
CA VAL A 355 -4.25 7.83 17.17
C VAL A 355 -2.79 7.55 17.48
N LEU A 356 -2.48 6.96 18.64
CA LEU A 356 -1.10 6.67 19.05
C LEU A 356 -0.41 5.66 18.13
N GLY A 357 -1.08 4.55 17.76
CA GLY A 357 -0.56 3.56 16.84
C GLY A 357 -0.34 4.11 15.42
N THR A 358 -1.23 4.97 14.96
CA THR A 358 -1.06 5.70 13.68
C THR A 358 0.18 6.57 13.71
N PHE A 359 0.39 7.35 14.77
CA PHE A 359 1.60 8.18 14.92
C PHE A 359 2.87 7.35 15.06
N LEU A 360 2.81 6.19 15.72
CA LEU A 360 3.94 5.25 15.80
C LEU A 360 4.35 4.78 14.40
N GLY A 361 3.38 4.34 13.58
CA GLY A 361 3.63 3.90 12.20
C GLY A 361 4.24 4.99 11.33
N ILE A 362 3.69 6.21 11.40
CA ILE A 362 4.24 7.40 10.71
C ILE A 362 5.69 7.65 11.16
N SER A 363 5.96 7.58 12.46
CA SER A 363 7.29 7.84 13.01
C SER A 363 8.32 6.82 12.52
N ILE A 364 7.98 5.53 12.54
CA ILE A 364 8.85 4.46 12.04
C ILE A 364 9.10 4.65 10.53
N ALA A 365 8.06 4.95 9.75
CA ALA A 365 8.17 5.18 8.31
C ALA A 365 9.10 6.36 7.99
N VAL A 366 8.89 7.50 8.64
CA VAL A 366 9.69 8.73 8.40
C VAL A 366 11.13 8.54 8.84
N LEU A 367 11.37 8.03 10.06
CA LEU A 367 12.72 7.82 10.57
C LEU A 367 13.48 6.77 9.75
N GLY A 368 12.84 5.65 9.42
CA GLY A 368 13.42 4.63 8.57
C GLY A 368 13.76 5.15 7.18
N ALA A 369 12.85 5.92 6.58
CA ALA A 369 13.08 6.53 5.27
C ALA A 369 14.22 7.57 5.30
N LEU A 370 14.30 8.41 6.34
CA LEU A 370 15.40 9.36 6.50
C LEU A 370 16.76 8.65 6.54
N VAL A 371 16.85 7.52 7.26
CA VAL A 371 18.07 6.72 7.32
C VAL A 371 18.37 6.09 5.96
N VAL A 372 17.42 5.38 5.35
CA VAL A 372 17.64 4.64 4.10
C VAL A 372 17.92 5.58 2.93
N TYR A 373 17.01 6.51 2.66
CA TYR A 373 17.18 7.44 1.52
C TYR A 373 18.30 8.46 1.76
N GLY A 374 18.52 8.88 3.01
CA GLY A 374 19.62 9.76 3.39
C GLY A 374 20.97 9.11 3.13
N ALA A 375 21.17 7.87 3.59
CA ALA A 375 22.41 7.12 3.35
C ALA A 375 22.66 6.89 1.87
N ILE A 376 21.66 6.42 1.13
CA ILE A 376 21.81 6.15 -0.32
C ILE A 376 22.06 7.45 -1.08
N ASN A 377 21.39 8.53 -0.73
CA ASN A 377 21.63 9.84 -1.35
C ASN A 377 23.05 10.34 -1.12
N ALA A 378 23.59 10.15 0.09
CA ALA A 378 24.96 10.54 0.42
C ALA A 378 26.02 9.69 -0.31
N LEU A 379 25.75 8.39 -0.51
CA LEU A 379 26.71 7.44 -1.10
C LEU A 379 26.70 7.45 -2.63
N THR A 380 25.51 7.52 -3.24
CA THR A 380 25.35 7.30 -4.68
C THR A 380 24.58 8.41 -5.41
N GLY A 381 23.87 9.23 -4.67
CA GLY A 381 22.85 10.14 -5.22
C GLY A 381 21.59 9.40 -5.66
N LEU A 382 20.43 10.03 -5.48
CA LEU A 382 19.12 9.46 -5.80
C LEU A 382 18.57 9.95 -7.14
N ARG A 383 18.98 11.14 -7.59
CA ARG A 383 18.39 11.84 -8.72
C ARG A 383 19.19 11.65 -10.02
N LEU A 384 18.51 11.52 -11.14
CA LEU A 384 19.07 11.54 -12.49
C LEU A 384 19.81 12.86 -12.74
N SER A 385 20.79 12.84 -13.65
CA SER A 385 21.43 14.07 -14.13
C SER A 385 20.40 14.98 -14.82
N GLU A 386 20.74 16.25 -14.95
CA GLU A 386 19.87 17.20 -15.65
C GLU A 386 19.59 16.82 -17.10
N GLU A 387 20.60 16.28 -17.76
CA GLU A 387 20.53 15.81 -19.15
C GLU A 387 19.65 14.57 -19.26
N ASP A 388 19.84 13.56 -18.37
CA ASP A 388 19.05 12.34 -18.35
C ASP A 388 17.57 12.62 -18.06
N GLU A 389 17.28 13.53 -17.11
CA GLU A 389 15.90 13.94 -16.81
C GLU A 389 15.26 14.72 -17.99
N PHE A 390 16.08 15.51 -18.71
CA PHE A 390 15.63 16.22 -19.92
C PHE A 390 15.29 15.24 -21.05
N ASN A 391 16.16 14.26 -21.33
CA ASN A 391 15.97 13.26 -22.38
C ASN A 391 14.87 12.26 -22.02
N GLY A 392 14.65 12.02 -20.74
CA GLY A 392 13.70 11.06 -20.19
C GLY A 392 14.35 9.77 -19.70
N ALA A 393 13.76 9.19 -18.67
CA ALA A 393 14.26 7.99 -18.02
C ALA A 393 14.29 6.76 -18.95
N ASP A 394 13.39 6.69 -19.93
CA ASP A 394 13.33 5.58 -20.88
C ASP A 394 14.61 5.48 -21.71
N LEU A 395 15.05 6.58 -22.28
CA LEU A 395 16.30 6.62 -23.05
C LEU A 395 17.55 6.58 -22.15
N ALA A 396 17.54 7.31 -21.04
CA ALA A 396 18.69 7.43 -20.17
C ALA A 396 19.02 6.11 -19.43
N ILE A 397 18.02 5.32 -19.07
CA ILE A 397 18.18 4.09 -18.28
C ILE A 397 18.07 2.85 -19.18
N HIS A 398 17.02 2.79 -20.02
CA HIS A 398 16.64 1.58 -20.77
C HIS A 398 17.04 1.62 -22.25
N ARG A 399 17.43 2.80 -22.77
CA ARG A 399 17.87 3.03 -24.16
C ARG A 399 16.80 2.65 -25.20
N ILE A 400 15.54 2.79 -24.83
CA ILE A 400 14.37 2.50 -25.69
C ILE A 400 13.25 3.48 -25.37
N SER A 401 12.41 3.78 -26.37
CA SER A 401 11.18 4.57 -26.21
C SER A 401 9.96 3.65 -26.14
N SER A 402 8.90 4.09 -25.47
CA SER A 402 7.60 3.39 -25.41
C SER A 402 6.85 3.43 -26.74
N THR A 403 7.20 4.37 -27.61
CA THR A 403 6.64 4.54 -28.96
C THR A 403 7.79 4.71 -29.95
N ASN A 404 7.70 4.02 -31.09
CA ASN A 404 8.55 4.31 -32.23
C ASN A 404 7.96 5.57 -32.89
N GLU A 405 8.66 6.69 -32.75
CA GLU A 405 8.46 7.82 -33.64
C GLU A 405 9.30 7.53 -34.90
N ASP A 406 8.67 7.04 -35.95
CA ASP A 406 9.28 6.98 -37.30
C ASP A 406 9.44 8.39 -37.88
#